data_f5267e62198dcfcbdd522c0ddf79a8f9
#
_entry.id   f5267e62198dcfcbdd522c0ddf79a8f9
#
_cell.length_a   1.000
_cell.length_b   1.000
_cell.length_c   1.000
_cell.angle_alpha   90.00
_cell.angle_beta   90.00
_cell.angle_gamma   90.00
#
_symmetry.space_group_name_H-M   'P 1'
#
loop_
_entity.id
_entity.type
_entity.pdbx_description
1 polymer ?
#
loop_
_entity_poly.entity_id
_entity_poly.type
_entity_poly.pdbx_seq_one_letter_code
_entity_poly.pdbx_strand_id
1 'polypeptide(L)'
;DAHVGKMPLNLNRFGFGKFSNVKRGYFDINGERLFFRSKWEANYALYLNFLIKQNQINKWEYEKDVFIFEKIQFGTRSYRPDFKIYKNDGSFEYHEIKGYMTQRSKTQIKRMAKYFPEVMLILITSKEYKELKSKIGSLLKFF
;
A
#
# COMPACT_ATOMS: atom_id res chain seq x y z
N ASP A 1 12.62 8.18 1.44
CA ASP A 1 12.29 9.57 1.35
C ASP A 1 11.67 10.11 2.60
N ALA A 2 12.03 11.33 2.92
CA ALA A 2 11.63 11.94 4.18
C ALA A 2 10.14 12.02 4.37
N HIS A 3 9.38 12.19 3.31
CA HIS A 3 7.94 12.34 3.42
C HIS A 3 7.25 11.07 3.91
N VAL A 4 7.90 9.94 3.79
CA VAL A 4 7.30 8.68 4.16
C VAL A 4 6.90 8.64 5.62
N GLY A 5 7.75 9.16 6.48
CA GLY A 5 7.48 9.08 7.90
C GLY A 5 6.55 10.13 8.44
N LYS A 6 6.14 11.07 7.64
CA LYS A 6 5.38 12.20 8.14
C LYS A 6 3.89 12.00 8.19
N MET A 7 3.34 11.43 7.15
CA MET A 7 1.91 11.28 7.05
C MET A 7 1.30 10.47 8.18
N PRO A 8 1.90 9.36 8.57
CA PRO A 8 1.24 8.52 9.56
C PRO A 8 1.24 9.05 10.97
N LEU A 9 2.03 10.08 11.23
CA LEU A 9 2.07 10.62 12.59
C LEU A 9 0.68 10.98 13.08
N ASN A 10 -0.06 11.63 12.23
CA ASN A 10 -1.38 12.08 12.62
C ASN A 10 -2.35 10.92 12.74
N LEU A 11 -2.23 9.98 11.84
CA LEU A 11 -3.06 8.80 11.91
C LEU A 11 -2.89 8.06 13.23
N ASN A 12 -1.65 7.90 13.64
CA ASN A 12 -1.41 7.22 14.89
C ASN A 12 -2.02 7.94 16.07
N ARG A 13 -1.99 9.25 16.01
CA ARG A 13 -2.53 10.04 17.08
C ARG A 13 -4.04 9.93 17.15
N PHE A 14 -4.69 9.86 16.02
CA PHE A 14 -6.14 9.81 15.95
C PHE A 14 -6.68 8.40 15.82
N GLY A 15 -5.83 7.49 15.47
CA GLY A 15 -6.25 6.14 15.19
C GLY A 15 -6.69 5.39 16.39
N PHE A 16 -5.96 5.55 17.45
CA PHE A 16 -6.24 4.87 18.68
C PHE A 16 -7.17 3.68 18.46
N GLY A 17 -7.83 3.31 19.47
CA GLY A 17 -8.46 2.02 19.53
C GLY A 17 -9.33 1.61 18.36
N LYS A 18 -9.98 2.55 17.72
CA LYS A 18 -10.91 2.13 16.69
C LYS A 18 -10.24 1.71 15.39
N PHE A 19 -8.96 1.96 15.23
CA PHE A 19 -8.22 1.56 14.05
C PHE A 19 -7.06 0.66 14.43
N SER A 20 -7.39 -0.49 15.00
CA SER A 20 -6.36 -1.43 15.45
C SER A 20 -5.44 -1.88 14.33
N ASN A 21 -5.91 -1.81 13.07
CA ASN A 21 -5.13 -2.19 11.92
C ASN A 21 -4.15 -1.09 11.47
N VAL A 22 -4.20 0.11 12.07
CA VAL A 22 -3.39 1.24 11.64
C VAL A 22 -2.14 1.40 12.51
N LYS A 23 -1.63 0.32 13.02
CA LYS A 23 -0.43 0.37 13.81
C LYS A 23 0.77 0.45 12.88
N ARG A 24 1.44 1.59 12.88
CA ARG A 24 2.62 1.77 12.06
C ARG A 24 3.87 1.47 12.86
N GLY A 25 4.97 1.27 12.15
CA GLY A 25 6.25 1.04 12.76
C GLY A 25 7.14 0.16 11.93
N TYR A 26 8.14 -0.41 12.58
CA TYR A 26 9.07 -1.31 11.92
C TYR A 26 8.60 -2.74 12.10
N PHE A 27 8.71 -3.50 11.03
CA PHE A 27 8.31 -4.91 11.00
C PHE A 27 9.46 -5.72 10.43
N ASP A 28 9.61 -6.93 10.93
CA ASP A 28 10.60 -7.86 10.41
C ASP A 28 9.97 -8.66 9.27
N ILE A 29 10.41 -8.37 8.07
CA ILE A 29 9.88 -9.03 6.87
C ILE A 29 11.00 -9.90 6.30
N ASN A 30 10.95 -11.20 6.58
CA ASN A 30 11.93 -12.18 6.12
C ASN A 30 13.37 -11.79 6.48
N GLY A 31 13.55 -11.36 7.74
CA GLY A 31 14.86 -11.00 8.24
C GLY A 31 15.27 -9.56 7.96
N GLU A 32 14.48 -8.82 7.28
CA GLU A 32 14.77 -7.43 6.97
C GLU A 32 13.80 -6.52 7.73
N ARG A 33 14.36 -5.52 8.41
CA ARG A 33 13.56 -4.60 9.22
C ARG A 33 13.08 -3.44 8.36
N LEU A 34 11.79 -3.39 8.07
CA LEU A 34 11.20 -2.39 7.17
C LEU A 34 10.11 -1.60 7.88
N PHE A 35 9.99 -0.33 7.50
CA PHE A 35 8.95 0.54 8.05
C PHE A 35 7.70 0.47 7.18
N PHE A 36 6.53 0.31 7.83
CA PHE A 36 5.23 0.38 7.14
C PHE A 36 4.29 1.28 7.93
N ARG A 37 3.38 1.89 7.21
CA ARG A 37 2.42 2.83 7.79
C ARG A 37 1.26 2.12 8.50
N SER A 38 1.10 0.84 8.26
CA SER A 38 0.07 0.07 8.93
C SER A 38 0.49 -1.40 9.00
N LYS A 39 -0.13 -2.11 9.93
CA LYS A 39 0.08 -3.55 10.04
C LYS A 39 -0.42 -4.27 8.80
N TRP A 40 -1.51 -3.79 8.21
CA TRP A 40 -2.05 -4.39 6.98
C TRP A 40 -1.04 -4.31 5.84
N GLU A 41 -0.33 -3.19 5.74
CA GLU A 41 0.70 -3.04 4.71
C GLU A 41 1.86 -4.00 4.96
N ALA A 42 2.28 -4.12 6.22
CA ALA A 42 3.34 -5.07 6.57
C ALA A 42 2.94 -6.50 6.21
N ASN A 43 1.71 -6.87 6.52
CA ASN A 43 1.20 -8.20 6.18
C ASN A 43 1.11 -8.40 4.68
N TYR A 44 0.74 -7.36 3.95
CA TYR A 44 0.70 -7.44 2.50
C TYR A 44 2.10 -7.67 1.93
N ALA A 45 3.13 -7.07 2.53
CA ALA A 45 4.51 -7.32 2.14
C ALA A 45 4.88 -8.79 2.33
N LEU A 46 4.43 -9.41 3.42
CA LEU A 46 4.64 -10.84 3.62
C LEU A 46 4.01 -11.65 2.49
N TYR A 47 2.80 -11.26 2.11
CA TYR A 47 2.10 -11.91 1.01
C TYR A 47 2.86 -11.73 -0.31
N LEU A 48 3.35 -10.54 -0.59
CA LEU A 48 4.10 -10.28 -1.83
C LEU A 48 5.38 -11.11 -1.87
N ASN A 49 6.06 -11.26 -0.75
CA ASN A 49 7.24 -12.12 -0.67
C ASN A 49 6.87 -13.59 -0.93
N PHE A 50 5.71 -14.01 -0.45
CA PHE A 50 5.21 -15.34 -0.78
C PHE A 50 5.01 -15.49 -2.28
N LEU A 51 4.44 -14.47 -2.93
CA LEU A 51 4.24 -14.50 -4.39
C LEU A 51 5.57 -14.58 -5.15
N ILE A 52 6.61 -13.90 -4.64
CA ILE A 52 7.94 -14.01 -5.24
C ILE A 52 8.42 -15.46 -5.17
N LYS A 53 8.29 -16.09 -4.01
CA LYS A 53 8.70 -17.49 -3.84
C LYS A 53 7.93 -18.45 -4.73
N GLN A 54 6.68 -18.10 -5.02
CA GLN A 54 5.84 -18.90 -5.89
C GLN A 54 6.03 -18.54 -7.37
N ASN A 55 6.99 -17.70 -7.69
CA ASN A 55 7.27 -17.25 -9.05
C ASN A 55 6.08 -16.54 -9.71
N GLN A 56 5.24 -15.92 -8.92
CA GLN A 56 4.06 -15.20 -9.43
C GLN A 56 4.38 -13.75 -9.76
N ILE A 57 5.35 -13.16 -9.07
CA ILE A 57 5.83 -11.81 -9.36
C ILE A 57 7.35 -11.81 -9.26
N ASN A 58 7.98 -10.79 -9.83
CA ASN A 58 9.43 -10.66 -9.81
C ASN A 58 9.92 -10.02 -8.52
N LYS A 59 9.41 -8.83 -8.20
CA LYS A 59 9.80 -8.12 -6.98
C LYS A 59 8.75 -7.04 -6.69
N TRP A 60 8.91 -6.36 -5.55
CA TRP A 60 8.07 -5.24 -5.17
C TRP A 60 8.91 -4.17 -4.49
N GLU A 61 8.41 -2.93 -4.50
CA GLU A 61 8.99 -1.81 -3.79
C GLU A 61 7.90 -1.05 -3.08
N TYR A 62 8.21 -0.55 -1.88
CA TYR A 62 7.23 0.15 -1.06
C TYR A 62 7.37 1.66 -1.27
N GLU A 63 6.25 2.33 -1.56
CA GLU A 63 6.18 3.80 -1.74
C GLU A 63 7.26 4.34 -2.68
N LYS A 64 7.46 3.65 -3.78
CA LYS A 64 8.54 3.98 -4.72
C LYS A 64 8.29 5.24 -5.52
N ASP A 65 7.09 5.39 -6.08
CA ASP A 65 6.79 6.43 -7.04
C ASP A 65 5.75 7.40 -6.52
N VAL A 66 5.87 8.67 -6.93
CA VAL A 66 4.88 9.71 -6.65
C VAL A 66 4.35 10.22 -7.98
N PHE A 67 3.02 10.25 -8.11
CA PHE A 67 2.37 10.82 -9.28
C PHE A 67 1.94 12.25 -8.96
N ILE A 68 2.39 13.20 -9.76
CA ILE A 68 2.11 14.62 -9.56
C ILE A 68 1.04 15.04 -10.55
N PHE A 69 -0.04 15.63 -10.04
CA PHE A 69 -1.13 16.13 -10.87
C PHE A 69 -0.84 17.58 -11.24
N GLU A 70 -0.04 17.77 -12.29
CA GLU A 70 0.55 19.06 -12.61
C GLU A 70 -0.48 20.13 -12.93
N LYS A 71 -1.63 19.74 -13.44
CA LYS A 71 -2.70 20.70 -13.76
C LYS A 71 -3.51 21.14 -12.56
N ILE A 72 -3.29 20.53 -11.41
CA ILE A 72 -4.03 20.84 -10.19
C ILE A 72 -3.21 21.84 -9.38
N GLN A 73 -3.81 22.98 -9.06
CA GLN A 73 -3.13 24.01 -8.29
C GLN A 73 -3.49 24.00 -6.81
N PHE A 74 -4.66 23.51 -6.48
CA PHE A 74 -5.15 23.49 -5.10
C PHE A 74 -5.67 22.12 -4.74
N GLY A 75 -5.66 21.83 -3.46
CA GLY A 75 -6.17 20.58 -2.94
C GLY A 75 -5.22 19.42 -3.18
N THR A 76 -5.77 18.26 -3.50
CA THR A 76 -4.99 17.04 -3.67
C THR A 76 -4.17 17.09 -4.96
N ARG A 77 -2.86 17.17 -4.81
CA ARG A 77 -1.95 17.44 -5.95
C ARG A 77 -1.05 16.28 -6.28
N SER A 78 -1.03 15.24 -5.49
CA SER A 78 -0.16 14.10 -5.75
C SER A 78 -0.72 12.85 -5.12
N TYR A 79 -0.14 11.71 -5.51
CA TYR A 79 -0.51 10.42 -4.99
C TYR A 79 0.71 9.50 -4.99
N ARG A 80 0.90 8.78 -3.89
CA ARG A 80 1.97 7.80 -3.73
C ARG A 80 1.35 6.46 -3.41
N PRO A 81 1.33 5.53 -4.37
CA PRO A 81 0.81 4.18 -4.10
C PRO A 81 1.66 3.44 -3.09
N ASP A 82 1.04 2.50 -2.38
CA ASP A 82 1.74 1.73 -1.36
C ASP A 82 2.81 0.83 -1.95
N PHE A 83 2.46 0.00 -2.93
CA PHE A 83 3.37 -1.01 -3.48
C PHE A 83 3.46 -0.91 -4.99
N LYS A 84 4.67 -0.96 -5.50
CA LYS A 84 4.93 -1.17 -6.92
C LYS A 84 5.33 -2.60 -7.11
N ILE A 85 4.58 -3.34 -7.92
CA ILE A 85 4.80 -4.76 -8.15
C ILE A 85 5.34 -4.96 -9.55
N TYR A 86 6.52 -5.54 -9.65
CA TYR A 86 7.13 -5.86 -10.94
C TYR A 86 6.76 -7.29 -11.32
N LYS A 87 6.12 -7.43 -12.47
CA LYS A 87 5.65 -8.72 -12.94
C LYS A 87 6.74 -9.43 -13.73
N ASN A 88 6.56 -10.74 -13.90
CA ASN A 88 7.58 -11.54 -14.56
C ASN A 88 7.75 -11.22 -16.05
N ASP A 89 6.74 -10.60 -16.66
CA ASP A 89 6.81 -10.22 -18.08
C ASP A 89 7.45 -8.83 -18.29
N GLY A 90 7.98 -8.23 -17.23
CA GLY A 90 8.62 -6.92 -17.32
C GLY A 90 7.69 -5.74 -17.10
N SER A 91 6.39 -5.96 -17.04
CA SER A 91 5.45 -4.89 -16.72
C SER A 91 5.37 -4.68 -15.23
N PHE A 92 4.67 -3.62 -14.82
CA PHE A 92 4.47 -3.38 -13.39
C PHE A 92 3.07 -2.81 -13.17
N GLU A 93 2.64 -2.92 -11.92
CA GLU A 93 1.37 -2.38 -11.48
C GLU A 93 1.52 -1.90 -10.04
N TYR A 94 0.54 -1.14 -9.56
CA TYR A 94 0.56 -0.62 -8.20
C TYR A 94 -0.59 -1.22 -7.40
N HIS A 95 -0.32 -1.53 -6.14
CA HIS A 95 -1.33 -2.00 -5.21
C HIS A 95 -1.43 -1.03 -4.04
N GLU A 96 -2.64 -0.69 -3.68
CA GLU A 96 -2.93 0.23 -2.58
C GLU A 96 -3.80 -0.48 -1.56
N ILE A 97 -3.35 -0.50 -0.30
CA ILE A 97 -4.09 -1.14 0.79
C ILE A 97 -4.99 -0.07 1.41
N LYS A 98 -6.30 -0.26 1.32
CA LYS A 98 -7.26 0.72 1.81
C LYS A 98 -8.28 0.08 2.74
N GLY A 99 -8.13 0.31 4.04
CA GLY A 99 -9.12 -0.15 5.02
C GLY A 99 -10.45 0.57 4.86
N TYR A 100 -10.40 1.85 4.53
CA TYR A 100 -11.58 2.62 4.14
C TYR A 100 -11.14 3.81 3.30
N MET A 101 -12.09 4.38 2.55
CA MET A 101 -11.81 5.47 1.63
C MET A 101 -12.13 6.82 2.26
N THR A 102 -11.13 7.69 2.36
CA THR A 102 -11.34 9.08 2.74
C THR A 102 -11.71 9.87 1.48
N GLN A 103 -12.20 11.09 1.68
CA GLN A 103 -12.47 11.97 0.54
C GLN A 103 -11.19 12.23 -0.26
N ARG A 104 -10.08 12.41 0.44
CA ARG A 104 -8.78 12.60 -0.22
C ARG A 104 -8.41 11.38 -1.06
N SER A 105 -8.60 10.18 -0.53
CA SER A 105 -8.33 8.95 -1.26
C SER A 105 -9.16 8.84 -2.52
N LYS A 106 -10.44 9.14 -2.41
CA LYS A 106 -11.34 9.11 -3.57
C LYS A 106 -10.88 10.08 -4.64
N THR A 107 -10.46 11.27 -4.23
CA THR A 107 -9.97 12.28 -5.16
C THR A 107 -8.69 11.81 -5.85
N GLN A 108 -7.77 11.22 -5.09
CA GLN A 108 -6.52 10.70 -5.66
C GLN A 108 -6.79 9.63 -6.72
N ILE A 109 -7.67 8.69 -6.41
CA ILE A 109 -8.01 7.62 -7.35
C ILE A 109 -8.63 8.20 -8.63
N LYS A 110 -9.54 9.14 -8.47
CA LYS A 110 -10.16 9.82 -9.60
C LYS A 110 -9.14 10.52 -10.48
N ARG A 111 -8.19 11.21 -9.85
CA ARG A 111 -7.16 11.92 -10.59
C ARG A 111 -6.18 10.98 -11.27
N MET A 112 -5.89 9.85 -10.65
CA MET A 112 -5.10 8.82 -11.32
C MET A 112 -5.78 8.34 -12.58
N ALA A 113 -7.06 8.04 -12.52
CA ALA A 113 -7.81 7.58 -13.69
C ALA A 113 -7.82 8.63 -14.80
N LYS A 114 -7.89 9.91 -14.44
CA LYS A 114 -7.95 10.99 -15.42
C LYS A 114 -6.61 11.32 -16.03
N TYR A 115 -5.58 11.44 -15.20
CA TYR A 115 -4.29 11.97 -15.65
C TYR A 115 -3.25 10.91 -15.95
N PHE A 116 -3.43 9.70 -15.43
CA PHE A 116 -2.51 8.58 -15.64
C PHE A 116 -3.30 7.31 -15.97
N PRO A 117 -4.12 7.35 -17.03
CA PRO A 117 -5.01 6.22 -17.33
C PRO A 117 -4.28 4.94 -17.71
N GLU A 118 -3.02 5.05 -18.12
CA GLU A 118 -2.21 3.88 -18.49
C GLU A 118 -1.65 3.14 -17.26
N VAL A 119 -1.72 3.76 -16.08
CA VAL A 119 -1.18 3.15 -14.87
C VAL A 119 -2.17 2.17 -14.30
N MET A 120 -1.73 0.92 -14.12
CA MET A 120 -2.57 -0.11 -13.50
C MET A 120 -2.51 0.05 -11.99
N LEU A 121 -3.63 0.41 -11.38
CA LEU A 121 -3.75 0.60 -9.95
C LEU A 121 -4.82 -0.32 -9.41
N ILE A 122 -4.44 -1.17 -8.47
CA ILE A 122 -5.35 -2.16 -7.87
C ILE A 122 -5.53 -1.81 -6.40
N LEU A 123 -6.78 -1.64 -6.00
CA LEU A 123 -7.12 -1.36 -4.61
C LEU A 123 -7.39 -2.66 -3.89
N ILE A 124 -6.68 -2.85 -2.77
CA ILE A 124 -6.92 -3.98 -1.88
C ILE A 124 -7.74 -3.42 -0.74
N THR A 125 -9.04 -3.58 -0.83
CA THR A 125 -9.96 -3.03 0.16
C THR A 125 -10.06 -3.96 1.36
N SER A 126 -10.81 -3.51 2.36
CA SER A 126 -11.01 -4.30 3.57
C SER A 126 -11.48 -5.72 3.27
N LYS A 127 -12.38 -5.85 2.31
CA LYS A 127 -12.91 -7.17 1.95
C LYS A 127 -11.81 -8.08 1.41
N GLU A 128 -11.06 -7.61 0.42
CA GLU A 128 -9.99 -8.42 -0.17
C GLU A 128 -8.90 -8.75 0.85
N TYR A 129 -8.56 -7.76 1.69
CA TYR A 129 -7.54 -8.00 2.69
C TYR A 129 -7.97 -9.07 3.70
N LYS A 130 -9.21 -9.00 4.16
CA LYS A 130 -9.71 -9.96 5.15
C LYS A 130 -9.83 -11.35 4.56
N GLU A 131 -10.20 -11.45 3.29
CA GLU A 131 -10.20 -12.73 2.59
C GLU A 131 -8.80 -13.32 2.51
N LEU A 132 -7.83 -12.49 2.15
CA LEU A 132 -6.45 -12.91 2.10
C LEU A 132 -5.96 -13.40 3.46
N LYS A 133 -6.23 -12.62 4.50
CA LYS A 133 -5.84 -12.98 5.85
C LYS A 133 -6.47 -14.30 6.27
N SER A 134 -7.72 -14.51 5.95
CA SER A 134 -8.43 -15.73 6.27
C SER A 134 -7.80 -16.94 5.59
N LYS A 135 -7.39 -16.79 4.34
CA LYS A 135 -6.86 -17.92 3.56
C LYS A 135 -5.43 -18.25 3.91
N ILE A 136 -4.56 -17.27 4.07
CA ILE A 136 -3.13 -17.53 4.21
C ILE A 136 -2.47 -16.79 5.37
N GLY A 137 -3.22 -16.03 6.15
CA GLY A 137 -2.61 -15.24 7.23
C GLY A 137 -1.85 -16.07 8.23
N SER A 138 -2.42 -17.22 8.62
CA SER A 138 -1.74 -18.13 9.56
C SER A 138 -0.49 -18.72 8.94
N LEU A 139 -0.59 -19.17 7.69
CA LEU A 139 0.54 -19.77 6.99
C LEU A 139 1.71 -18.80 6.91
N LEU A 140 1.44 -17.54 6.58
CA LEU A 140 2.47 -16.52 6.42
C LEU A 140 2.80 -15.79 7.71
N LYS A 141 2.15 -16.16 8.81
CA LYS A 141 2.40 -15.57 10.13
C LYS A 141 2.17 -14.07 10.14
N PHE A 142 1.01 -13.67 9.66
CA PHE A 142 0.63 -12.26 9.67
C PHE A 142 0.73 -11.68 11.08
N PHE A 143 1.18 -10.46 11.16
CA PHE A 143 1.32 -9.73 12.41
C PHE A 143 -0.01 -9.47 13.11
#